data_1302c579421f180b0148e5b92d10abbe
#
_entry.id   1302c579421f180b0148e5b92d10abbe
#
_cell.length_a   1.000
_cell.length_b   1.000
_cell.length_c   1.000
_cell.angle_alpha   90.00
_cell.angle_beta   90.00
_cell.angle_gamma   90.00
#
_symmetry.space_group_name_H-M   'P 1'
#
loop_
_entity.id
_entity.type
_entity.pdbx_description
1 polymer ?
#
loop_
_entity_poly.entity_id
_entity_poly.type
_entity_poly.pdbx_seq_one_letter_code
_entity_poly.pdbx_strand_id
1 'polypeptide(L)'
;MPRLLTIAGHDPAHGAGITADLAVWAAMGLEGSSVLTALTVQDSRGLDQVAPVAAQLLRSALQAVLRDGEPAAVKVGMLGSTDVLREVSEFIAARRCPVVVDPVLSGSNGRAAHDADGTAWLTALRALMRHADLITPNLPEAAALLGVDEAGVLSRLPALRALCRGAVVLKGGHAAGPMSVDRVFDGQRMALLSSPRLPGSAHGTGCVFSAALAGMLAQGWDVFEASCEAKLRVTAGIAQARQIGPGRPNTHAAPRLSSEYLPQFVWDREPAAEAPLSFAPLTHSLGFYAVLPDAGWIERALALGVRTLQLRIKQGSLSAPELHAQLRAAVRAAREVPGAQLFINDHWREAIELGAYGVHLGQEDVDVADLAALRAAGLRLGVSSHTPLEMSRAHALRPSYVALGPVYPTTLKAMRYEPIGLPRLRDWARRYQPAYPVVSIGGISLERAPQVLACGMDSVAVVSAFTQAADPRAVAAMFLRLMPPG
;
A
#
# COMPACT_ATOMS: atom_id res chain seq x y z
N MET A 1 17.69 11.20 -4.59
CA MET A 1 16.26 10.87 -4.53
C MET A 1 15.69 10.88 -5.93
N PRO A 2 14.74 10.02 -6.29
CA PRO A 2 14.11 10.08 -7.60
C PRO A 2 13.32 11.40 -7.74
N ARG A 3 13.54 12.11 -8.83
CA ARG A 3 12.82 13.34 -9.17
C ARG A 3 11.68 13.01 -10.11
N LEU A 4 10.46 13.41 -9.77
CA LEU A 4 9.26 13.21 -10.57
C LEU A 4 8.89 14.46 -11.34
N LEU A 5 8.04 14.31 -12.37
CA LEU A 5 7.50 15.43 -13.14
C LEU A 5 5.97 15.36 -13.17
N THR A 6 5.31 16.45 -12.75
CA THR A 6 3.88 16.65 -13.02
C THR A 6 3.69 17.63 -14.17
N ILE A 7 2.79 17.28 -15.09
CA ILE A 7 2.36 18.09 -16.23
C ILE A 7 0.85 18.28 -16.10
N ALA A 8 0.43 19.41 -15.53
CA ALA A 8 -0.99 19.65 -15.22
C ALA A 8 -1.32 21.14 -15.10
N GLY A 9 -2.61 21.44 -14.92
CA GLY A 9 -3.06 22.80 -14.67
C GLY A 9 -2.73 23.31 -13.27
N HIS A 10 -2.83 24.60 -13.06
CA HIS A 10 -2.70 25.26 -11.76
C HIS A 10 -4.08 25.48 -11.15
N ASP A 11 -4.27 25.04 -9.91
CA ASP A 11 -5.43 25.36 -9.07
C ASP A 11 -5.04 26.39 -8.01
N PRO A 12 -5.57 27.63 -8.07
CA PRO A 12 -5.27 28.68 -7.08
C PRO A 12 -5.65 28.30 -5.64
N ALA A 13 -6.64 27.41 -5.47
CA ALA A 13 -7.09 26.95 -4.16
C ALA A 13 -6.21 25.82 -3.59
N HIS A 14 -5.15 25.40 -4.26
CA HIS A 14 -4.25 24.30 -3.88
C HIS A 14 -4.95 22.93 -3.68
N GLY A 15 -6.18 22.75 -4.17
CA GLY A 15 -6.93 21.50 -4.03
C GLY A 15 -6.58 20.44 -5.08
N ALA A 16 -6.09 20.88 -6.25
CA ALA A 16 -5.83 20.03 -7.41
C ALA A 16 -4.59 20.48 -8.20
N GLY A 17 -4.37 19.89 -9.38
CA GLY A 17 -3.31 20.28 -10.31
C GLY A 17 -1.91 20.08 -9.77
N ILE A 18 -0.94 20.84 -10.31
CA ILE A 18 0.48 20.73 -9.97
C ILE A 18 0.76 20.91 -8.48
N THR A 19 0.01 21.75 -7.79
CA THR A 19 0.21 22.04 -6.37
C THR A 19 -0.17 20.88 -5.48
N ALA A 20 -1.27 20.20 -5.78
CA ALA A 20 -1.66 18.97 -5.07
C ALA A 20 -0.68 17.82 -5.34
N ASP A 21 -0.22 17.67 -6.60
CA ASP A 21 0.73 16.62 -6.97
C ASP A 21 2.06 16.78 -6.22
N LEU A 22 2.63 17.98 -6.21
CA LEU A 22 3.87 18.28 -5.49
C LEU A 22 3.74 18.09 -3.97
N ALA A 23 2.59 18.47 -3.40
CA ALA A 23 2.31 18.27 -1.97
C ALA A 23 2.27 16.77 -1.60
N VAL A 24 1.67 15.93 -2.46
CA VAL A 24 1.65 14.47 -2.28
C VAL A 24 3.08 13.91 -2.30
N TRP A 25 3.89 14.29 -3.28
CA TRP A 25 5.27 13.81 -3.39
C TRP A 25 6.14 14.28 -2.22
N ALA A 26 6.00 15.53 -1.79
CA ALA A 26 6.68 16.02 -0.58
C ALA A 26 6.29 15.21 0.67
N ALA A 27 5.00 14.87 0.84
CA ALA A 27 4.53 14.02 1.94
C ALA A 27 5.01 12.55 1.82
N MET A 28 5.41 12.11 0.62
CA MET A 28 6.06 10.82 0.38
C MET A 28 7.59 10.86 0.52
N GLY A 29 8.17 12.03 0.79
CA GLY A 29 9.62 12.23 0.84
C GLY A 29 10.29 12.17 -0.54
N LEU A 30 9.57 12.58 -1.60
CA LEU A 30 10.02 12.58 -2.98
C LEU A 30 10.16 13.99 -3.50
N GLU A 31 11.10 14.19 -4.43
CA GLU A 31 11.31 15.46 -5.12
C GLU A 31 10.44 15.55 -6.38
N GLY A 32 9.80 16.69 -6.61
CA GLY A 32 8.93 16.93 -7.76
C GLY A 32 9.28 18.20 -8.53
N SER A 33 9.26 18.09 -9.85
CA SER A 33 9.25 19.22 -10.79
C SER A 33 7.85 19.35 -11.40
N SER A 34 7.50 20.54 -11.88
CA SER A 34 6.20 20.78 -12.52
C SER A 34 6.32 21.57 -13.81
N VAL A 35 5.48 21.22 -14.78
CA VAL A 35 5.26 22.01 -16.00
C VAL A 35 3.77 22.33 -16.11
N LEU A 36 3.47 23.61 -16.22
CA LEU A 36 2.11 24.12 -16.24
C LEU A 36 1.50 23.99 -17.64
N THR A 37 0.28 23.43 -17.71
CA THR A 37 -0.50 23.30 -18.95
C THR A 37 -1.55 24.39 -19.13
N ALA A 38 -2.12 24.87 -18.03
CA ALA A 38 -3.14 25.90 -18.03
C ALA A 38 -3.19 26.63 -16.68
N LEU A 39 -3.49 27.90 -16.70
CA LEU A 39 -4.01 28.64 -15.56
C LEU A 39 -5.52 28.43 -15.47
N THR A 40 -6.05 28.32 -14.25
CA THR A 40 -7.49 28.26 -14.05
C THR A 40 -8.00 29.43 -13.20
N VAL A 41 -9.20 29.89 -13.50
CA VAL A 41 -10.02 30.64 -12.56
C VAL A 41 -10.89 29.60 -11.86
N GLN A 42 -10.59 29.32 -10.61
CA GLN A 42 -11.20 28.23 -9.85
C GLN A 42 -11.19 28.56 -8.36
N ASP A 43 -12.27 28.21 -7.67
CA ASP A 43 -12.39 28.29 -6.22
C ASP A 43 -12.94 26.97 -5.63
N SER A 44 -13.32 26.99 -4.36
CA SER A 44 -13.89 25.81 -3.68
C SER A 44 -15.23 25.33 -4.26
N ARG A 45 -15.93 26.14 -5.07
CA ARG A 45 -17.20 25.79 -5.72
C ARG A 45 -16.97 25.09 -7.06
N GLY A 46 -15.84 25.35 -7.74
CA GLY A 46 -15.50 24.68 -8.98
C GLY A 46 -14.69 25.52 -9.95
N LEU A 47 -14.58 25.02 -11.16
CA LEU A 47 -13.82 25.59 -12.28
C LEU A 47 -14.69 26.59 -13.05
N ASP A 48 -14.24 27.84 -13.18
CA ASP A 48 -14.94 28.89 -13.95
C ASP A 48 -14.30 29.10 -15.32
N GLN A 49 -12.97 29.10 -15.41
CA GLN A 49 -12.25 29.36 -16.67
C GLN A 49 -10.95 28.57 -16.73
N VAL A 50 -10.58 28.15 -17.94
CA VAL A 50 -9.29 27.54 -18.29
C VAL A 50 -8.59 28.44 -19.28
N ALA A 51 -7.35 28.83 -18.98
CA ALA A 51 -6.48 29.58 -19.88
C ALA A 51 -5.25 28.71 -20.19
N PRO A 52 -5.22 28.01 -21.34
CA PRO A 52 -4.10 27.14 -21.71
C PRO A 52 -2.80 27.94 -21.89
N VAL A 53 -1.68 27.34 -21.51
CA VAL A 53 -0.35 27.90 -21.79
C VAL A 53 -0.04 27.72 -23.27
N ALA A 54 0.68 28.69 -23.88
CA ALA A 54 1.11 28.57 -25.26
C ALA A 54 1.99 27.33 -25.47
N ALA A 55 1.68 26.52 -26.47
CA ALA A 55 2.35 25.26 -26.75
C ALA A 55 3.87 25.36 -26.86
N GLN A 56 4.36 26.44 -27.49
CA GLN A 56 5.79 26.69 -27.60
C GLN A 56 6.46 26.93 -26.23
N LEU A 57 5.79 27.64 -25.30
CA LEU A 57 6.30 27.85 -23.94
C LEU A 57 6.32 26.56 -23.17
N LEU A 58 5.26 25.74 -23.30
CA LEU A 58 5.19 24.40 -22.69
C LEU A 58 6.35 23.53 -23.18
N ARG A 59 6.61 23.47 -24.51
CA ARG A 59 7.72 22.70 -25.09
C ARG A 59 9.06 23.17 -24.49
N SER A 60 9.29 24.48 -24.39
CA SER A 60 10.50 25.03 -23.80
C SER A 60 10.67 24.68 -22.33
N ALA A 61 9.58 24.69 -21.55
CA ALA A 61 9.58 24.29 -20.13
C ALA A 61 9.88 22.79 -19.97
N LEU A 62 9.29 21.93 -20.80
CA LEU A 62 9.58 20.48 -20.81
C LEU A 62 11.05 20.20 -21.14
N GLN A 63 11.62 20.90 -22.11
CA GLN A 63 13.04 20.81 -22.44
C GLN A 63 13.93 21.30 -21.29
N ALA A 64 13.51 22.35 -20.58
CA ALA A 64 14.24 22.83 -19.41
C ALA A 64 14.34 21.80 -18.31
N VAL A 65 13.23 21.12 -18.01
CA VAL A 65 13.21 20.03 -17.02
C VAL A 65 14.18 18.90 -17.40
N LEU A 66 14.26 18.56 -18.69
CA LEU A 66 15.17 17.50 -19.18
C LEU A 66 16.65 17.89 -19.07
N ARG A 67 16.99 19.17 -19.15
CA ARG A 67 18.39 19.62 -18.93
C ARG A 67 18.88 19.31 -17.51
N ASP A 68 17.97 19.28 -16.54
CA ASP A 68 18.29 18.89 -15.16
C ASP A 68 18.29 17.36 -14.95
N GLY A 69 17.94 16.59 -15.98
CA GLY A 69 17.94 15.11 -16.01
C GLY A 69 16.55 14.51 -16.24
N GLU A 70 16.54 13.23 -16.56
CA GLU A 70 15.30 12.46 -16.81
C GLU A 70 14.49 12.30 -15.51
N PRO A 71 13.16 12.48 -15.57
CA PRO A 71 12.30 12.19 -14.43
C PRO A 71 12.21 10.67 -14.16
N ALA A 72 12.10 10.28 -12.89
CA ALA A 72 11.90 8.91 -12.49
C ALA A 72 10.47 8.39 -12.75
N ALA A 73 9.49 9.31 -12.84
CA ALA A 73 8.14 9.06 -13.35
C ALA A 73 7.51 10.39 -13.80
N VAL A 74 6.53 10.31 -14.69
CA VAL A 74 5.74 11.45 -15.16
C VAL A 74 4.27 11.23 -14.81
N LYS A 75 3.63 12.25 -14.21
CA LYS A 75 2.19 12.31 -14.04
C LYS A 75 1.62 13.37 -14.97
N VAL A 76 0.62 13.03 -15.75
CA VAL A 76 -0.14 13.94 -16.62
C VAL A 76 -1.54 14.12 -16.05
N GLY A 77 -1.96 15.36 -15.85
CA GLY A 77 -3.33 15.71 -15.42
C GLY A 77 -4.07 16.54 -16.47
N MET A 78 -4.76 17.60 -16.04
CA MET A 78 -5.52 18.50 -16.92
C MET A 78 -4.61 19.18 -17.94
N LEU A 79 -5.01 19.20 -19.23
CA LEU A 79 -4.17 19.70 -20.33
C LEU A 79 -4.65 21.03 -20.93
N GLY A 80 -5.94 21.32 -20.90
CA GLY A 80 -6.54 22.62 -21.27
C GLY A 80 -6.79 22.84 -22.77
N SER A 81 -5.88 22.43 -23.68
CA SER A 81 -6.08 22.55 -25.13
C SER A 81 -5.49 21.41 -25.93
N THR A 82 -5.93 21.25 -27.19
CA THR A 82 -5.41 20.22 -28.11
C THR A 82 -3.96 20.46 -28.50
N ASP A 83 -3.49 21.69 -28.58
CA ASP A 83 -2.10 21.99 -28.90
C ASP A 83 -1.17 21.61 -27.73
N VAL A 84 -1.57 21.92 -26.50
CA VAL A 84 -0.88 21.46 -25.28
C VAL A 84 -0.87 19.93 -25.21
N LEU A 85 -2.00 19.29 -25.51
CA LEU A 85 -2.12 17.83 -25.50
C LEU A 85 -1.14 17.20 -26.51
N ARG A 86 -0.99 17.76 -27.71
CA ARG A 86 -0.06 17.26 -28.73
C ARG A 86 1.39 17.34 -28.25
N GLU A 87 1.82 18.48 -27.69
CA GLU A 87 3.16 18.65 -27.13
C GLU A 87 3.46 17.65 -25.99
N VAL A 88 2.49 17.45 -25.09
CA VAL A 88 2.63 16.48 -24.00
C VAL A 88 2.68 15.06 -24.55
N SER A 89 1.87 14.73 -25.57
CA SER A 89 1.89 13.43 -26.22
C SER A 89 3.26 13.10 -26.83
N GLU A 90 3.84 14.03 -27.58
CA GLU A 90 5.18 13.90 -28.14
C GLU A 90 6.25 13.75 -27.04
N PHE A 91 6.13 14.53 -25.97
CA PHE A 91 7.06 14.46 -24.84
C PHE A 91 7.02 13.07 -24.17
N ILE A 92 5.84 12.59 -23.77
CA ILE A 92 5.73 11.30 -23.05
C ILE A 92 6.03 10.09 -23.94
N ALA A 93 5.79 10.17 -25.25
CA ALA A 93 6.13 9.11 -26.21
C ALA A 93 7.64 8.77 -26.20
N ALA A 94 8.49 9.76 -25.91
CA ALA A 94 9.93 9.61 -25.84
C ALA A 94 10.44 9.16 -24.46
N ARG A 95 9.58 8.97 -23.44
CA ARG A 95 10.01 8.63 -22.09
C ARG A 95 10.12 7.10 -21.90
N ARG A 96 11.10 6.71 -21.06
CA ARG A 96 11.30 5.31 -20.62
C ARG A 96 10.89 5.08 -19.18
N CYS A 97 10.66 6.16 -18.43
CA CYS A 97 10.15 6.08 -17.07
C CYS A 97 8.62 5.83 -17.07
N PRO A 98 8.04 5.38 -15.96
CA PRO A 98 6.59 5.23 -15.83
C PRO A 98 5.84 6.52 -16.10
N VAL A 99 4.78 6.46 -16.91
CA VAL A 99 3.88 7.57 -17.24
C VAL A 99 2.48 7.24 -16.74
N VAL A 100 1.96 8.07 -15.82
CA VAL A 100 0.60 7.99 -15.28
C VAL A 100 -0.23 9.11 -15.89
N VAL A 101 -1.34 8.79 -16.55
CA VAL A 101 -2.29 9.75 -17.11
C VAL A 101 -3.60 9.72 -16.35
N ASP A 102 -3.96 10.83 -15.72
CA ASP A 102 -5.29 11.07 -15.16
C ASP A 102 -6.11 11.81 -16.24
N PRO A 103 -7.08 11.15 -16.88
CA PRO A 103 -7.75 11.69 -18.07
C PRO A 103 -8.84 12.69 -17.68
N VAL A 104 -8.46 13.81 -17.08
CA VAL A 104 -9.39 14.83 -16.59
C VAL A 104 -10.17 15.44 -17.74
N LEU A 105 -11.48 15.17 -17.80
CA LEU A 105 -12.39 15.72 -18.81
C LEU A 105 -13.12 16.98 -18.32
N SER A 106 -13.37 17.06 -17.01
CA SER A 106 -14.14 18.17 -16.42
C SER A 106 -13.64 18.53 -15.02
N GLY A 107 -13.90 19.76 -14.61
CA GLY A 107 -13.77 20.19 -13.24
C GLY A 107 -14.82 19.56 -12.34
N SER A 108 -14.68 19.74 -11.02
CA SER A 108 -15.59 19.18 -10.01
C SER A 108 -17.06 19.63 -10.12
N ASN A 109 -17.32 20.72 -10.85
CA ASN A 109 -18.65 21.27 -11.14
C ASN A 109 -19.20 20.82 -12.52
N GLY A 110 -18.53 19.88 -13.21
CA GLY A 110 -18.92 19.37 -14.53
C GLY A 110 -18.51 20.23 -15.72
N ARG A 111 -17.87 21.38 -15.50
CA ARG A 111 -17.37 22.25 -16.59
C ARG A 111 -16.21 21.56 -17.30
N ALA A 112 -16.21 21.61 -18.66
CA ALA A 112 -15.13 21.03 -19.45
C ALA A 112 -13.76 21.63 -19.06
N ALA A 113 -12.77 20.75 -18.95
CA ALA A 113 -11.39 21.11 -18.60
C ALA A 113 -10.52 21.42 -19.84
N HIS A 114 -11.16 21.68 -20.98
CA HIS A 114 -10.51 21.97 -22.27
C HIS A 114 -11.37 22.90 -23.12
N ASP A 115 -10.77 23.47 -24.14
CA ASP A 115 -11.37 24.43 -25.08
C ASP A 115 -11.83 23.80 -26.41
N ALA A 116 -11.61 22.51 -26.62
CA ALA A 116 -11.86 21.82 -27.88
C ALA A 116 -13.26 21.20 -27.99
N ASP A 117 -13.72 20.90 -29.21
CA ASP A 117 -14.86 20.00 -29.44
C ASP A 117 -14.60 18.65 -28.75
N GLY A 118 -15.62 18.15 -28.03
CA GLY A 118 -15.49 16.95 -27.19
C GLY A 118 -15.05 15.71 -27.98
N THR A 119 -15.48 15.54 -29.24
CA THR A 119 -15.10 14.40 -30.06
C THR A 119 -13.63 14.46 -30.49
N ALA A 120 -13.18 15.63 -30.92
CA ALA A 120 -11.78 15.88 -31.30
C ALA A 120 -10.86 15.72 -30.07
N TRP A 121 -11.29 16.24 -28.92
CA TRP A 121 -10.58 16.09 -27.66
C TRP A 121 -10.39 14.63 -27.26
N LEU A 122 -11.45 13.84 -27.20
CA LEU A 122 -11.39 12.42 -26.84
C LEU A 122 -10.50 11.63 -27.80
N THR A 123 -10.52 11.95 -29.11
CA THR A 123 -9.66 11.30 -30.10
C THR A 123 -8.18 11.57 -29.81
N ALA A 124 -7.83 12.83 -29.56
CA ALA A 124 -6.48 13.23 -29.22
C ALA A 124 -6.01 12.66 -27.88
N LEU A 125 -6.89 12.65 -26.86
CA LEU A 125 -6.60 12.09 -25.53
C LEU A 125 -6.36 10.57 -25.60
N ARG A 126 -7.14 9.82 -26.37
CA ARG A 126 -6.90 8.39 -26.62
C ARG A 126 -5.54 8.17 -27.30
N ALA A 127 -5.13 9.03 -28.21
CA ALA A 127 -3.81 8.95 -28.85
C ALA A 127 -2.68 9.17 -27.84
N LEU A 128 -2.80 10.17 -26.95
CA LEU A 128 -1.86 10.42 -25.86
C LEU A 128 -1.76 9.23 -24.91
N MET A 129 -2.90 8.65 -24.50
CA MET A 129 -2.94 7.53 -23.53
C MET A 129 -2.22 6.27 -24.03
N ARG A 130 -2.06 6.08 -25.35
CA ARG A 130 -1.26 4.97 -25.89
C ARG A 130 0.20 5.00 -25.46
N HIS A 131 0.69 6.14 -24.99
CA HIS A 131 2.05 6.32 -24.45
C HIS A 131 2.11 6.19 -22.92
N ALA A 132 0.96 6.03 -22.25
CA ALA A 132 0.88 5.86 -20.82
C ALA A 132 1.12 4.41 -20.38
N ASP A 133 1.81 4.22 -19.25
CA ASP A 133 1.93 2.94 -18.58
C ASP A 133 0.72 2.67 -17.68
N LEU A 134 0.07 3.74 -17.22
CA LEU A 134 -1.09 3.65 -16.35
C LEU A 134 -2.06 4.79 -16.65
N ILE A 135 -3.35 4.45 -16.76
CA ILE A 135 -4.44 5.44 -16.82
C ILE A 135 -5.37 5.29 -15.62
N THR A 136 -5.89 6.43 -15.12
CA THR A 136 -6.69 6.47 -13.89
C THR A 136 -8.07 7.12 -14.08
N PRO A 137 -8.90 6.66 -15.03
CA PRO A 137 -10.22 7.25 -15.22
C PRO A 137 -11.16 6.96 -14.04
N ASN A 138 -12.06 7.89 -13.75
CA ASN A 138 -13.29 7.61 -12.99
C ASN A 138 -14.37 7.01 -13.92
N LEU A 139 -15.52 6.64 -13.37
CA LEU A 139 -16.58 5.99 -14.14
C LEU A 139 -17.14 6.87 -15.28
N PRO A 140 -17.48 8.17 -15.09
CA PRO A 140 -17.86 9.06 -16.17
C PRO A 140 -16.79 9.25 -17.26
N GLU A 141 -15.53 9.41 -16.85
CA GLU A 141 -14.38 9.53 -17.78
C GLU A 141 -14.20 8.26 -18.61
N ALA A 142 -14.30 7.08 -17.98
CA ALA A 142 -14.22 5.79 -18.67
C ALA A 142 -15.36 5.60 -19.66
N ALA A 143 -16.58 5.97 -19.30
CA ALA A 143 -17.76 5.93 -20.17
C ALA A 143 -17.54 6.79 -21.42
N ALA A 144 -17.10 8.03 -21.27
CA ALA A 144 -16.78 8.93 -22.37
C ALA A 144 -15.62 8.38 -23.26
N LEU A 145 -14.57 7.86 -22.64
CA LEU A 145 -13.45 7.25 -23.35
C LEU A 145 -13.84 6.01 -24.16
N LEU A 146 -14.81 5.26 -23.73
CA LEU A 146 -15.31 4.04 -24.42
C LEU A 146 -16.47 4.33 -25.37
N GLY A 147 -17.13 5.47 -25.24
CA GLY A 147 -18.36 5.80 -26.00
C GLY A 147 -19.54 4.91 -25.58
N VAL A 148 -19.68 4.62 -24.28
CA VAL A 148 -20.75 3.83 -23.67
C VAL A 148 -21.36 4.58 -22.51
N ASP A 149 -22.46 4.08 -21.94
CA ASP A 149 -22.97 4.54 -20.66
C ASP A 149 -22.13 4.00 -19.49
N GLU A 150 -22.30 4.55 -18.29
CA GLU A 150 -21.55 4.13 -17.10
C GLU A 150 -21.80 2.66 -16.73
N ALA A 151 -23.00 2.14 -16.98
CA ALA A 151 -23.34 0.75 -16.71
C ALA A 151 -22.56 -0.23 -17.62
N GLY A 152 -22.23 0.19 -18.84
CA GLY A 152 -21.47 -0.59 -19.80
C GLY A 152 -19.95 -0.64 -19.56
N VAL A 153 -19.40 0.23 -18.70
CA VAL A 153 -17.96 0.37 -18.52
C VAL A 153 -17.30 -0.92 -18.02
N LEU A 154 -17.87 -1.56 -17.00
CA LEU A 154 -17.25 -2.75 -16.39
C LEU A 154 -17.11 -3.91 -17.38
N SER A 155 -18.08 -4.12 -18.25
CA SER A 155 -18.01 -5.15 -19.31
C SER A 155 -16.95 -4.83 -20.38
N ARG A 156 -16.51 -3.58 -20.47
CA ARG A 156 -15.52 -3.06 -21.42
C ARG A 156 -14.17 -2.74 -20.79
N LEU A 157 -13.91 -3.21 -19.58
CA LEU A 157 -12.63 -2.96 -18.89
C LEU A 157 -11.40 -3.39 -19.72
N PRO A 158 -11.41 -4.53 -20.46
CA PRO A 158 -10.32 -4.86 -21.38
C PRO A 158 -10.12 -3.84 -22.50
N ALA A 159 -11.21 -3.27 -23.05
CA ALA A 159 -11.12 -2.22 -24.06
C ALA A 159 -10.57 -0.91 -23.49
N LEU A 160 -10.93 -0.57 -22.25
CA LEU A 160 -10.38 0.58 -21.54
C LEU A 160 -8.88 0.42 -21.30
N ARG A 161 -8.43 -0.78 -20.87
CA ARG A 161 -7.01 -1.09 -20.69
C ARG A 161 -6.24 -1.02 -22.01
N ALA A 162 -6.84 -1.42 -23.14
CA ALA A 162 -6.21 -1.35 -24.46
C ALA A 162 -5.90 0.08 -24.95
N LEU A 163 -6.43 1.12 -24.26
CA LEU A 163 -6.09 2.52 -24.54
C LEU A 163 -4.69 2.92 -24.06
N CYS A 164 -4.04 2.12 -23.22
CA CYS A 164 -2.68 2.38 -22.72
C CYS A 164 -1.80 1.13 -22.92
N ARG A 165 -0.50 1.26 -22.69
CA ARG A 165 0.44 0.14 -22.85
C ARG A 165 0.57 -0.77 -21.61
N GLY A 166 0.17 -0.30 -20.42
CA GLY A 166 0.35 -1.03 -19.17
C GLY A 166 -0.96 -1.41 -18.49
N ALA A 167 -1.45 -0.63 -17.56
CA ALA A 167 -2.60 -0.97 -16.73
C ALA A 167 -3.65 0.16 -16.66
N VAL A 168 -4.85 -0.18 -16.18
CA VAL A 168 -5.90 0.79 -15.86
C VAL A 168 -6.29 0.66 -14.39
N VAL A 169 -6.48 1.79 -13.73
CA VAL A 169 -7.18 1.87 -12.44
C VAL A 169 -8.49 2.63 -12.65
N LEU A 170 -9.59 1.90 -12.67
CA LEU A 170 -10.93 2.47 -12.72
C LEU A 170 -11.33 2.91 -11.31
N LYS A 171 -11.39 4.23 -11.08
CA LYS A 171 -11.72 4.81 -9.76
C LYS A 171 -13.20 4.65 -9.44
N GLY A 172 -13.54 4.10 -8.27
CA GLY A 172 -14.92 3.84 -7.82
C GLY A 172 -15.58 4.97 -7.03
N GLY A 173 -14.97 6.14 -6.95
CA GLY A 173 -15.48 7.26 -6.16
C GLY A 173 -16.87 7.76 -6.56
N HIS A 174 -17.27 7.63 -7.82
CA HIS A 174 -18.55 8.09 -8.38
C HIS A 174 -19.66 7.01 -8.37
N ALA A 175 -19.33 5.75 -8.09
CA ALA A 175 -20.34 4.70 -7.99
C ALA A 175 -21.21 4.88 -6.74
N ALA A 176 -22.43 4.34 -6.76
CA ALA A 176 -23.33 4.33 -5.60
C ALA A 176 -22.89 3.28 -4.56
N GLY A 177 -23.44 3.38 -3.34
CA GLY A 177 -23.26 2.39 -2.27
C GLY A 177 -22.30 2.82 -1.15
N PRO A 178 -22.21 2.00 -0.08
CA PRO A 178 -21.45 2.34 1.13
C PRO A 178 -19.92 2.20 0.97
N MET A 179 -19.47 1.52 -0.08
CA MET A 179 -18.07 1.29 -0.37
C MET A 179 -17.61 2.03 -1.63
N SER A 180 -16.41 2.54 -1.61
CA SER A 180 -15.69 3.02 -2.80
C SER A 180 -14.76 1.91 -3.26
N VAL A 181 -15.03 1.32 -4.45
CA VAL A 181 -14.31 0.17 -4.99
C VAL A 181 -13.56 0.58 -6.24
N ASP A 182 -12.23 0.64 -6.17
CA ASP A 182 -11.38 0.86 -7.35
C ASP A 182 -11.00 -0.49 -7.95
N ARG A 183 -10.91 -0.58 -9.28
CA ARG A 183 -10.53 -1.77 -10.02
C ARG A 183 -9.21 -1.55 -10.74
N VAL A 184 -8.23 -2.37 -10.43
CA VAL A 184 -6.89 -2.37 -11.03
C VAL A 184 -6.80 -3.54 -11.99
N PHE A 185 -6.53 -3.28 -13.27
CA PHE A 185 -6.44 -4.31 -14.30
C PHE A 185 -5.19 -4.10 -15.15
N ASP A 186 -4.27 -5.06 -15.13
CA ASP A 186 -3.01 -5.05 -15.90
C ASP A 186 -3.11 -5.74 -17.27
N GLY A 187 -4.28 -6.29 -17.59
CA GLY A 187 -4.54 -7.09 -18.78
C GLY A 187 -4.50 -8.60 -18.55
N GLN A 188 -4.01 -9.05 -17.42
CA GLN A 188 -3.97 -10.46 -17.00
C GLN A 188 -4.69 -10.69 -15.68
N ARG A 189 -4.43 -9.83 -14.68
CA ARG A 189 -4.98 -9.93 -13.34
C ARG A 189 -5.84 -8.71 -13.03
N MET A 190 -6.88 -8.93 -12.27
CA MET A 190 -7.72 -7.85 -11.73
C MET A 190 -7.68 -7.89 -10.21
N ALA A 191 -7.54 -6.72 -9.61
CA ALA A 191 -7.70 -6.54 -8.17
C ALA A 191 -8.76 -5.49 -7.87
N LEU A 192 -9.47 -5.68 -6.78
CA LEU A 192 -10.43 -4.72 -6.24
C LEU A 192 -9.91 -4.18 -4.92
N LEU A 193 -9.88 -2.85 -4.82
CA LEU A 193 -9.50 -2.13 -3.62
C LEU A 193 -10.74 -1.39 -3.08
N SER A 194 -11.22 -1.80 -1.93
CA SER A 194 -12.41 -1.19 -1.33
C SER A 194 -12.10 -0.47 -0.03
N SER A 195 -12.73 0.66 0.17
CA SER A 195 -12.72 1.42 1.43
C SER A 195 -14.13 1.93 1.74
N PRO A 196 -14.50 2.13 2.99
CA PRO A 196 -15.76 2.78 3.33
C PRO A 196 -15.87 4.13 2.60
N ARG A 197 -17.05 4.42 2.06
CA ARG A 197 -17.31 5.72 1.47
C ARG A 197 -17.47 6.75 2.57
N LEU A 198 -16.56 7.69 2.62
CA LEU A 198 -16.59 8.78 3.58
C LEU A 198 -17.68 9.78 3.19
N PRO A 199 -18.38 10.37 4.15
CA PRO A 199 -19.42 11.37 3.88
C PRO A 199 -18.82 12.64 3.26
N GLY A 200 -19.60 13.28 2.39
CA GLY A 200 -19.18 14.48 1.69
C GLY A 200 -18.41 14.20 0.40
N SER A 201 -18.02 15.27 -0.27
CA SER A 201 -17.18 15.24 -1.47
C SER A 201 -16.00 16.19 -1.26
N ALA A 202 -14.79 15.75 -1.57
CA ALA A 202 -13.61 16.59 -1.49
C ALA A 202 -13.06 16.87 -2.89
N HIS A 203 -12.50 18.07 -3.07
CA HIS A 203 -11.83 18.48 -4.30
C HIS A 203 -10.41 17.91 -4.38
N GLY A 204 -9.97 17.51 -5.58
CA GLY A 204 -8.60 17.05 -5.83
C GLY A 204 -8.30 15.58 -5.53
N THR A 205 -9.32 14.76 -5.22
CA THR A 205 -9.12 13.32 -4.93
C THR A 205 -8.43 12.57 -6.05
N GLY A 206 -8.75 12.86 -7.33
CA GLY A 206 -8.09 12.27 -8.51
C GLY A 206 -6.60 12.63 -8.58
N CYS A 207 -6.26 13.88 -8.33
CA CYS A 207 -4.87 14.35 -8.34
C CYS A 207 -4.04 13.67 -7.23
N VAL A 208 -4.57 13.61 -5.99
CA VAL A 208 -3.90 12.91 -4.88
C VAL A 208 -3.67 11.44 -5.22
N PHE A 209 -4.67 10.78 -5.80
CA PHE A 209 -4.58 9.37 -6.17
C PHE A 209 -3.51 9.14 -7.27
N SER A 210 -3.60 9.86 -8.38
CA SER A 210 -2.69 9.70 -9.53
C SER A 210 -1.26 10.13 -9.23
N ALA A 211 -1.07 11.17 -8.39
CA ALA A 211 0.26 11.58 -7.93
C ALA A 211 0.89 10.52 -7.02
N ALA A 212 0.13 9.94 -6.09
CA ALA A 212 0.62 8.87 -5.23
C ALA A 212 1.03 7.63 -6.06
N LEU A 213 0.24 7.24 -7.07
CA LEU A 213 0.60 6.18 -8.01
C LEU A 213 1.93 6.46 -8.70
N ALA A 214 2.11 7.64 -9.28
CA ALA A 214 3.36 8.01 -9.94
C ALA A 214 4.56 7.96 -8.96
N GLY A 215 4.36 8.41 -7.72
CA GLY A 215 5.37 8.35 -6.67
C GLY A 215 5.79 6.94 -6.30
N MET A 216 4.85 5.99 -6.26
CA MET A 216 5.13 4.58 -5.97
C MET A 216 5.82 3.89 -7.14
N LEU A 217 5.34 4.12 -8.38
CA LEU A 217 5.98 3.57 -9.58
C LEU A 217 7.43 4.07 -9.74
N ALA A 218 7.71 5.33 -9.40
CA ALA A 218 9.06 5.88 -9.38
C ALA A 218 10.00 5.20 -8.38
N GLN A 219 9.44 4.58 -7.33
CA GLN A 219 10.17 3.80 -6.34
C GLN A 219 10.29 2.31 -6.70
N GLY A 220 9.81 1.91 -7.89
CA GLY A 220 9.90 0.53 -8.39
C GLY A 220 8.79 -0.41 -7.91
N TRP A 221 7.74 0.11 -7.27
CA TRP A 221 6.56 -0.69 -6.91
C TRP A 221 5.72 -1.01 -8.15
N ASP A 222 5.08 -2.18 -8.17
CA ASP A 222 4.14 -2.51 -9.23
C ASP A 222 2.79 -1.75 -9.08
N VAL A 223 1.92 -1.89 -10.07
CA VAL A 223 0.64 -1.15 -10.10
C VAL A 223 -0.30 -1.52 -8.96
N PHE A 224 -0.28 -2.75 -8.49
CA PHE A 224 -1.18 -3.21 -7.41
C PHE A 224 -0.70 -2.65 -6.06
N GLU A 225 0.60 -2.69 -5.81
CA GLU A 225 1.23 -2.08 -4.64
C GLU A 225 1.01 -0.56 -4.62
N ALA A 226 1.27 0.08 -5.77
CA ALA A 226 1.08 1.52 -5.94
C ALA A 226 -0.39 1.93 -5.70
N SER A 227 -1.34 1.10 -6.15
CA SER A 227 -2.77 1.37 -5.98
C SER A 227 -3.23 1.24 -4.52
N CYS A 228 -2.67 0.31 -3.74
CA CYS A 228 -2.93 0.20 -2.31
C CYS A 228 -2.51 1.48 -1.57
N GLU A 229 -1.30 1.96 -1.83
CA GLU A 229 -0.80 3.20 -1.22
C GLU A 229 -1.60 4.43 -1.68
N ALA A 230 -1.94 4.52 -2.97
CA ALA A 230 -2.74 5.62 -3.50
C ALA A 230 -4.15 5.65 -2.89
N LYS A 231 -4.79 4.48 -2.73
CA LYS A 231 -6.10 4.35 -2.08
C LYS A 231 -6.05 4.75 -0.61
N LEU A 232 -5.05 4.30 0.13
CA LEU A 232 -4.79 4.71 1.51
C LEU A 232 -4.69 6.24 1.62
N ARG A 233 -3.84 6.86 0.77
CA ARG A 233 -3.61 8.32 0.82
C ARG A 233 -4.83 9.13 0.45
N VAL A 234 -5.58 8.74 -0.58
CA VAL A 234 -6.80 9.48 -0.95
C VAL A 234 -7.88 9.31 0.11
N THR A 235 -8.04 8.13 0.72
CA THR A 235 -9.00 7.91 1.80
C THR A 235 -8.66 8.76 3.02
N ALA A 236 -7.40 8.75 3.45
CA ALA A 236 -6.91 9.60 4.53
C ALA A 236 -7.05 11.09 4.19
N GLY A 237 -6.77 11.47 2.93
CA GLY A 237 -6.90 12.85 2.45
C GLY A 237 -8.34 13.37 2.47
N ILE A 238 -9.31 12.51 2.16
CA ILE A 238 -10.74 12.83 2.26
C ILE A 238 -11.15 12.97 3.74
N ALA A 239 -10.76 12.01 4.59
CA ALA A 239 -11.08 12.03 6.01
C ALA A 239 -10.54 13.28 6.73
N GLN A 240 -9.39 13.79 6.27
CA GLN A 240 -8.71 14.96 6.84
C GLN A 240 -8.87 16.20 5.94
N ALA A 241 -9.84 16.21 5.02
CA ALA A 241 -10.06 17.31 4.09
C ALA A 241 -10.33 18.64 4.83
N ARG A 242 -9.82 19.74 4.28
CA ARG A 242 -9.88 21.06 4.92
C ARG A 242 -10.85 21.98 4.17
N GLN A 243 -11.75 22.59 4.92
CA GLN A 243 -12.62 23.63 4.41
C GLN A 243 -11.82 24.92 4.21
N ILE A 244 -11.71 25.38 2.95
CA ILE A 244 -11.00 26.62 2.60
C ILE A 244 -11.98 27.75 2.29
N GLY A 245 -13.10 27.42 1.67
CA GLY A 245 -14.14 28.35 1.26
C GLY A 245 -15.54 27.74 1.44
N PRO A 246 -16.60 28.37 0.92
CA PRO A 246 -17.97 27.92 1.10
C PRO A 246 -18.33 26.66 0.27
N GLY A 247 -17.47 26.24 -0.64
CA GLY A 247 -17.69 25.08 -1.52
C GLY A 247 -17.20 23.76 -0.94
N ARG A 248 -16.60 22.91 -1.77
CA ARG A 248 -16.08 21.60 -1.34
C ARG A 248 -14.78 21.75 -0.56
N PRO A 249 -14.56 20.97 0.51
CA PRO A 249 -13.27 20.94 1.16
C PRO A 249 -12.18 20.36 0.22
N ASN A 250 -10.95 20.79 0.40
CA ASN A 250 -9.83 20.28 -0.37
C ASN A 250 -9.28 19.00 0.25
N THR A 251 -9.05 17.98 -0.60
CA THR A 251 -8.25 16.81 -0.25
C THR A 251 -6.80 17.26 -0.06
N HIS A 252 -6.16 16.79 1.01
CA HIS A 252 -4.76 17.08 1.25
C HIS A 252 -3.90 15.82 1.11
N ALA A 253 -2.60 16.03 0.89
CA ALA A 253 -1.60 15.06 1.26
C ALA A 253 -1.71 14.85 2.79
N ALA A 254 -2.46 13.82 3.20
CA ALA A 254 -2.84 13.64 4.60
C ALA A 254 -1.58 13.59 5.49
N PRO A 255 -1.49 14.42 6.54
CA PRO A 255 -0.33 14.44 7.43
C PRO A 255 -0.23 13.18 8.30
N ARG A 256 -1.33 12.44 8.45
CA ARG A 256 -1.40 11.20 9.22
C ARG A 256 -2.00 10.10 8.38
N LEU A 257 -1.26 9.02 8.24
CA LEU A 257 -1.72 7.78 7.65
C LEU A 257 -1.85 6.74 8.77
N SER A 258 -2.97 6.04 8.82
CA SER A 258 -3.23 4.98 9.80
C SER A 258 -3.90 3.79 9.13
N SER A 259 -3.91 2.65 9.82
CA SER A 259 -4.51 1.40 9.32
C SER A 259 -6.00 1.51 9.01
N GLU A 260 -6.73 2.44 9.63
CA GLU A 260 -8.16 2.67 9.35
C GLU A 260 -8.45 3.10 7.90
N TYR A 261 -7.43 3.67 7.21
CA TYR A 261 -7.55 4.09 5.81
C TYR A 261 -7.02 3.05 4.82
N LEU A 262 -6.45 1.94 5.30
CA LEU A 262 -5.99 0.85 4.43
C LEU A 262 -7.17 0.25 3.66
N PRO A 263 -7.06 0.08 2.34
CA PRO A 263 -8.12 -0.58 1.58
C PRO A 263 -8.16 -2.08 1.91
N GLN A 264 -9.33 -2.67 1.78
CA GLN A 264 -9.43 -4.12 1.59
C GLN A 264 -8.97 -4.44 0.18
N PHE A 265 -8.09 -5.40 0.05
CA PHE A 265 -7.55 -5.87 -1.22
C PHE A 265 -8.00 -7.30 -1.49
N VAL A 266 -8.58 -7.54 -2.66
CA VAL A 266 -8.97 -8.88 -3.11
C VAL A 266 -8.66 -9.07 -4.59
N TRP A 267 -8.26 -10.30 -4.97
CA TRP A 267 -8.07 -10.69 -6.35
C TRP A 267 -9.38 -11.20 -6.95
N ASP A 268 -9.72 -10.75 -8.16
CA ASP A 268 -10.74 -11.32 -9.06
C ASP A 268 -12.11 -11.67 -8.45
N ARG A 269 -12.45 -11.08 -7.32
CA ARG A 269 -13.74 -11.28 -6.65
C ARG A 269 -14.21 -10.00 -5.96
N GLU A 270 -15.51 -9.85 -5.78
CA GLU A 270 -16.05 -8.74 -5.02
C GLU A 270 -15.62 -8.84 -3.54
N PRO A 271 -15.27 -7.72 -2.90
CA PRO A 271 -14.96 -7.68 -1.48
C PRO A 271 -16.15 -8.13 -0.63
N ALA A 272 -15.88 -8.77 0.50
CA ALA A 272 -16.95 -9.11 1.44
C ALA A 272 -17.66 -7.83 1.92
N ALA A 273 -19.00 -7.89 1.98
CA ALA A 273 -19.82 -6.76 2.44
C ALA A 273 -19.57 -6.42 3.92
N GLU A 274 -19.24 -7.43 4.72
CA GLU A 274 -18.95 -7.29 6.15
C GLU A 274 -17.45 -7.51 6.43
N ALA A 275 -16.91 -6.69 7.33
CA ALA A 275 -15.56 -6.90 7.81
C ALA A 275 -15.49 -8.21 8.62
N PRO A 276 -14.45 -9.04 8.43
CA PRO A 276 -14.29 -10.26 9.19
C PRO A 276 -14.16 -9.96 10.70
N LEU A 277 -14.57 -10.90 11.53
CA LEU A 277 -14.33 -10.82 12.97
C LEU A 277 -12.82 -10.79 13.25
N SER A 278 -12.42 -10.02 14.24
CA SER A 278 -11.04 -9.94 14.68
C SER A 278 -10.57 -11.29 15.26
N PHE A 279 -9.29 -11.60 15.07
CA PHE A 279 -8.66 -12.67 15.83
C PHE A 279 -8.53 -12.29 17.32
N ALA A 280 -8.41 -13.27 18.20
CA ALA A 280 -8.24 -13.03 19.63
C ALA A 280 -7.00 -12.15 19.89
N PRO A 281 -7.08 -11.17 20.79
CA PRO A 281 -5.93 -10.32 21.13
C PRO A 281 -4.85 -11.14 21.84
N LEU A 282 -3.62 -10.62 21.86
CA LEU A 282 -2.55 -11.17 22.66
C LEU A 282 -2.91 -11.08 24.16
N THR A 283 -2.43 -12.03 24.96
CA THR A 283 -2.65 -12.02 26.41
C THR A 283 -1.78 -11.00 27.14
N HIS A 284 -0.64 -10.67 26.56
CA HIS A 284 0.31 -9.64 27.04
C HIS A 284 1.18 -9.16 25.87
N SER A 285 2.05 -8.16 26.11
CA SER A 285 2.97 -7.64 25.11
C SER A 285 3.89 -8.75 24.54
N LEU A 286 4.34 -8.58 23.29
CA LEU A 286 5.20 -9.58 22.64
C LEU A 286 6.60 -9.68 23.29
N GLY A 287 7.13 -8.59 23.84
CA GLY A 287 8.46 -8.59 24.43
C GLY A 287 9.54 -9.10 23.46
N PHE A 288 10.52 -9.83 23.96
CA PHE A 288 11.51 -10.51 23.12
C PHE A 288 10.89 -11.71 22.41
N TYR A 289 10.95 -11.75 21.08
CA TYR A 289 10.33 -12.76 20.24
C TYR A 289 11.40 -13.68 19.61
N ALA A 290 11.49 -14.93 20.05
CA ALA A 290 12.42 -15.89 19.49
C ALA A 290 11.77 -16.79 18.43
N VAL A 291 12.36 -16.87 17.23
CA VAL A 291 11.94 -17.79 16.16
C VAL A 291 12.90 -18.97 16.13
N LEU A 292 12.40 -20.17 16.36
CA LEU A 292 13.17 -21.34 16.78
C LEU A 292 12.90 -22.55 15.87
N PRO A 293 13.92 -23.39 15.60
CA PRO A 293 13.83 -24.46 14.60
C PRO A 293 13.19 -25.75 15.08
N ASP A 294 13.16 -26.03 16.39
CA ASP A 294 12.70 -27.29 16.97
C ASP A 294 12.19 -27.14 18.41
N ALA A 295 11.56 -28.21 18.94
CA ALA A 295 11.00 -28.24 20.29
C ALA A 295 12.07 -28.10 21.38
N GLY A 296 13.26 -28.64 21.19
CA GLY A 296 14.36 -28.51 22.16
C GLY A 296 14.83 -27.08 22.33
N TRP A 297 14.81 -26.29 21.25
CA TRP A 297 15.05 -24.84 21.34
C TRP A 297 13.90 -24.11 22.03
N ILE A 298 12.64 -24.54 21.85
CA ILE A 298 11.49 -23.96 22.57
C ILE A 298 11.66 -24.16 24.07
N GLU A 299 11.94 -25.40 24.53
CA GLU A 299 12.17 -25.72 25.95
C GLU A 299 13.33 -24.90 26.53
N ARG A 300 14.43 -24.81 25.81
CA ARG A 300 15.61 -24.02 26.22
C ARG A 300 15.28 -22.53 26.34
N ALA A 301 14.59 -21.95 25.38
CA ALA A 301 14.21 -20.53 25.41
C ALA A 301 13.24 -20.22 26.55
N LEU A 302 12.27 -21.09 26.81
CA LEU A 302 11.36 -20.98 27.96
C LEU A 302 12.10 -20.99 29.30
N ALA A 303 13.09 -21.90 29.45
CA ALA A 303 13.95 -21.98 30.62
C ALA A 303 14.82 -20.72 30.84
N LEU A 304 15.15 -19.99 29.76
CA LEU A 304 15.85 -18.71 29.80
C LEU A 304 14.95 -17.50 30.04
N GLY A 305 13.64 -17.71 30.22
CA GLY A 305 12.68 -16.64 30.51
C GLY A 305 12.01 -16.00 29.30
N VAL A 306 12.27 -16.49 28.08
CA VAL A 306 11.57 -16.04 26.88
C VAL A 306 10.12 -16.47 26.94
N ARG A 307 9.19 -15.59 26.62
CA ARG A 307 7.74 -15.88 26.68
C ARG A 307 7.04 -15.83 25.34
N THR A 308 7.57 -15.10 24.36
CA THR A 308 7.03 -15.08 22.99
C THR A 308 7.95 -15.87 22.08
N LEU A 309 7.41 -16.94 21.49
CA LEU A 309 8.16 -17.91 20.71
C LEU A 309 7.41 -18.26 19.43
N GLN A 310 8.17 -18.57 18.39
CA GLN A 310 7.65 -19.15 17.15
C GLN A 310 8.41 -20.43 16.85
N LEU A 311 7.71 -21.54 16.73
CA LEU A 311 8.27 -22.78 16.21
C LEU A 311 8.20 -22.74 14.68
N ARG A 312 9.36 -22.67 14.02
CA ARG A 312 9.47 -22.58 12.56
C ARG A 312 10.27 -23.74 11.99
N ILE A 313 9.56 -24.83 11.70
CA ILE A 313 10.11 -26.00 11.02
C ILE A 313 9.91 -25.81 9.51
N LYS A 314 10.99 -25.95 8.73
CA LYS A 314 10.89 -25.81 7.25
C LYS A 314 10.01 -26.92 6.68
N GLN A 315 9.12 -26.54 5.79
CA GLN A 315 8.25 -27.51 5.11
C GLN A 315 9.08 -28.58 4.37
N GLY A 316 8.72 -29.84 4.52
CA GLY A 316 9.43 -30.97 3.90
C GLY A 316 10.76 -31.39 4.56
N SER A 317 11.17 -30.75 5.67
CA SER A 317 12.40 -31.11 6.38
C SER A 317 12.25 -32.32 7.32
N LEU A 318 11.01 -32.67 7.70
CA LEU A 318 10.66 -33.79 8.56
C LEU A 318 9.52 -34.60 7.93
N SER A 319 9.43 -35.89 8.30
CA SER A 319 8.24 -36.70 8.02
C SER A 319 7.05 -36.20 8.83
N ALA A 320 5.82 -36.52 8.40
CA ALA A 320 4.62 -36.09 9.11
C ALA A 320 4.56 -36.54 10.59
N PRO A 321 4.95 -37.81 10.97
CA PRO A 321 5.02 -38.21 12.38
C PRO A 321 6.07 -37.42 13.19
N GLU A 322 7.25 -37.15 12.60
CA GLU A 322 8.30 -36.34 13.25
C GLU A 322 7.88 -34.91 13.46
N LEU A 323 7.29 -34.30 12.44
CA LEU A 323 6.73 -32.95 12.53
C LEU A 323 5.69 -32.87 13.67
N HIS A 324 4.72 -33.78 13.66
CA HIS A 324 3.67 -33.82 14.68
C HIS A 324 4.25 -34.02 16.08
N ALA A 325 5.29 -34.86 16.24
CA ALA A 325 5.99 -35.07 17.52
C ALA A 325 6.66 -33.76 18.01
N GLN A 326 7.33 -33.02 17.12
CA GLN A 326 7.96 -31.73 17.43
C GLN A 326 6.93 -30.67 17.84
N LEU A 327 5.84 -30.53 17.07
CA LEU A 327 4.77 -29.57 17.36
C LEU A 327 4.11 -29.88 18.72
N ARG A 328 3.80 -31.15 18.98
CA ARG A 328 3.21 -31.59 20.24
C ARG A 328 4.13 -31.32 21.44
N ALA A 329 5.42 -31.64 21.33
CA ALA A 329 6.40 -31.37 22.37
C ALA A 329 6.48 -29.90 22.71
N ALA A 330 6.59 -29.02 21.68
CA ALA A 330 6.67 -27.59 21.87
C ALA A 330 5.39 -27.01 22.50
N VAL A 331 4.22 -27.41 22.02
CA VAL A 331 2.93 -26.95 22.60
C VAL A 331 2.81 -27.36 24.06
N ARG A 332 3.19 -28.61 24.40
CA ARG A 332 3.20 -29.08 25.80
C ARG A 332 4.13 -28.24 26.66
N ALA A 333 5.39 -28.06 26.23
CA ALA A 333 6.38 -27.26 26.96
C ALA A 333 5.91 -25.82 27.20
N ALA A 334 5.29 -25.19 26.19
CA ALA A 334 4.77 -23.83 26.34
C ALA A 334 3.59 -23.77 27.32
N ARG A 335 2.71 -24.76 27.35
CA ARG A 335 1.58 -24.80 28.30
C ARG A 335 1.99 -24.94 29.77
N GLU A 336 3.12 -25.58 30.04
CA GLU A 336 3.67 -25.74 31.38
C GLU A 336 4.28 -24.43 31.94
N VAL A 337 4.52 -23.44 31.09
CA VAL A 337 5.17 -22.17 31.48
C VAL A 337 4.15 -21.03 31.45
N PRO A 338 3.80 -20.46 32.61
CA PRO A 338 2.87 -19.32 32.67
C PRO A 338 3.33 -18.15 31.80
N GLY A 339 2.38 -17.57 31.05
CA GLY A 339 2.63 -16.45 30.15
C GLY A 339 3.35 -16.81 28.84
N ALA A 340 3.58 -18.08 28.52
CA ALA A 340 4.17 -18.44 27.23
C ALA A 340 3.17 -18.26 26.08
N GLN A 341 3.59 -17.55 25.05
CA GLN A 341 2.86 -17.31 23.81
C GLN A 341 3.59 -18.03 22.67
N LEU A 342 3.22 -19.28 22.38
CA LEU A 342 3.83 -20.07 21.31
C LEU A 342 3.02 -19.98 20.03
N PHE A 343 3.60 -19.44 18.98
CA PHE A 343 3.05 -19.43 17.63
C PHE A 343 3.67 -20.56 16.79
N ILE A 344 2.82 -21.33 16.13
CA ILE A 344 3.23 -22.36 15.16
C ILE A 344 3.29 -21.70 13.77
N ASN A 345 4.44 -21.79 13.09
CA ASN A 345 4.61 -21.23 11.76
C ASN A 345 4.05 -22.18 10.70
N ASP A 346 3.18 -21.71 9.81
CA ASP A 346 2.57 -22.36 8.62
C ASP A 346 1.66 -23.60 8.94
N HIS A 347 2.01 -24.46 9.88
CA HIS A 347 1.30 -25.71 10.20
C HIS A 347 -0.01 -25.46 11.00
N TRP A 348 -0.95 -24.76 10.37
CA TRP A 348 -2.17 -24.29 11.05
C TRP A 348 -3.15 -25.42 11.43
N ARG A 349 -3.20 -26.53 10.65
CA ARG A 349 -4.08 -27.67 10.97
C ARG A 349 -3.66 -28.36 12.27
N GLU A 350 -2.38 -28.65 12.37
CA GLU A 350 -1.79 -29.24 13.58
C GLU A 350 -1.86 -28.29 14.77
N ALA A 351 -1.73 -26.97 14.52
CA ALA A 351 -1.91 -25.97 15.58
C ALA A 351 -3.33 -25.99 16.17
N ILE A 352 -4.36 -26.15 15.34
CA ILE A 352 -5.76 -26.35 15.80
C ILE A 352 -5.88 -27.64 16.58
N GLU A 353 -5.44 -28.77 16.02
CA GLU A 353 -5.51 -30.10 16.64
C GLU A 353 -4.85 -30.13 18.00
N LEU A 354 -3.68 -29.59 18.13
CA LEU A 354 -2.90 -29.54 19.36
C LEU A 354 -3.33 -28.41 20.31
N GLY A 355 -4.22 -27.51 19.90
CA GLY A 355 -4.68 -26.38 20.68
C GLY A 355 -3.54 -25.43 21.02
N ALA A 356 -2.71 -25.05 20.06
CA ALA A 356 -1.62 -24.10 20.24
C ALA A 356 -2.15 -22.71 20.68
N TYR A 357 -1.28 -21.85 21.17
CA TYR A 357 -1.64 -20.47 21.52
C TYR A 357 -2.03 -19.66 20.29
N GLY A 358 -1.31 -19.85 19.17
CA GLY A 358 -1.58 -19.17 17.92
C GLY A 358 -0.77 -19.73 16.76
N VAL A 359 -0.99 -19.12 15.59
CA VAL A 359 -0.26 -19.40 14.36
C VAL A 359 0.37 -18.15 13.81
N HIS A 360 1.48 -18.29 13.08
CA HIS A 360 2.08 -17.25 12.28
C HIS A 360 2.07 -17.66 10.81
N LEU A 361 1.47 -16.85 9.94
CA LEU A 361 1.31 -17.17 8.52
C LEU A 361 2.03 -16.14 7.64
N GLY A 362 2.67 -16.63 6.59
CA GLY A 362 3.08 -15.84 5.44
C GLY A 362 1.89 -15.52 4.53
N GLN A 363 2.08 -14.64 3.55
CA GLN A 363 1.01 -14.23 2.64
C GLN A 363 0.48 -15.39 1.77
N GLU A 364 1.36 -16.31 1.38
CA GLU A 364 1.00 -17.51 0.61
C GLU A 364 0.20 -18.50 1.46
N ASP A 365 0.55 -18.63 2.74
CA ASP A 365 -0.12 -19.51 3.68
C ASP A 365 -1.52 -19.03 4.08
N VAL A 366 -1.70 -17.70 4.14
CA VAL A 366 -3.01 -17.07 4.37
C VAL A 366 -4.03 -17.47 3.29
N ASP A 367 -3.60 -17.64 2.03
CA ASP A 367 -4.50 -17.98 0.92
C ASP A 367 -5.04 -19.42 1.00
N VAL A 368 -4.35 -20.31 1.71
CA VAL A 368 -4.71 -21.73 1.82
C VAL A 368 -5.19 -22.12 3.22
N ALA A 369 -5.03 -21.24 4.21
CA ALA A 369 -5.47 -21.51 5.59
C ALA A 369 -6.98 -21.33 5.75
N ASP A 370 -7.61 -22.23 6.52
CA ASP A 370 -8.99 -22.04 6.98
C ASP A 370 -9.02 -21.05 8.15
N LEU A 371 -9.14 -19.76 7.80
CA LEU A 371 -9.17 -18.67 8.78
C LEU A 371 -10.40 -18.72 9.69
N ALA A 372 -11.51 -19.29 9.22
CA ALA A 372 -12.71 -19.47 10.02
C ALA A 372 -12.50 -20.55 11.10
N ALA A 373 -11.90 -21.69 10.74
CA ALA A 373 -11.52 -22.73 11.68
C ALA A 373 -10.52 -22.23 12.74
N LEU A 374 -9.51 -21.43 12.32
CA LEU A 374 -8.56 -20.82 13.25
C LEU A 374 -9.24 -19.91 14.29
N ARG A 375 -10.19 -19.08 13.84
CA ARG A 375 -10.98 -18.21 14.76
C ARG A 375 -11.86 -19.03 15.68
N ALA A 376 -12.56 -20.03 15.15
CA ALA A 376 -13.44 -20.91 15.93
C ALA A 376 -12.65 -21.68 17.01
N ALA A 377 -11.41 -22.06 16.73
CA ALA A 377 -10.50 -22.67 17.69
C ALA A 377 -9.90 -21.67 18.71
N GLY A 378 -10.19 -20.37 18.59
CA GLY A 378 -9.69 -19.33 19.49
C GLY A 378 -8.19 -19.01 19.34
N LEU A 379 -7.55 -19.46 18.25
CA LEU A 379 -6.13 -19.21 18.01
C LEU A 379 -5.87 -17.75 17.68
N ARG A 380 -4.71 -17.22 18.11
CA ARG A 380 -4.18 -15.93 17.70
C ARG A 380 -3.51 -16.07 16.34
N LEU A 381 -3.59 -15.01 15.54
CA LEU A 381 -2.97 -14.95 14.22
C LEU A 381 -1.90 -13.86 14.16
N GLY A 382 -0.67 -14.24 13.82
CA GLY A 382 0.36 -13.32 13.34
C GLY A 382 0.46 -13.38 11.82
N VAL A 383 0.66 -12.23 11.16
CA VAL A 383 0.80 -12.16 9.69
C VAL A 383 2.04 -11.37 9.33
N SER A 384 2.87 -11.95 8.44
CA SER A 384 3.99 -11.24 7.84
C SER A 384 3.54 -10.27 6.75
N SER A 385 4.15 -9.07 6.71
CA SER A 385 3.91 -8.05 5.68
C SER A 385 5.21 -7.40 5.24
N HIS A 386 5.40 -7.30 3.92
CA HIS A 386 6.62 -6.83 3.27
C HIS A 386 6.36 -5.64 2.34
N THR A 387 5.09 -5.38 1.99
CA THR A 387 4.67 -4.45 0.95
C THR A 387 3.36 -3.74 1.31
N PRO A 388 3.02 -2.61 0.67
CA PRO A 388 1.73 -1.93 0.88
C PRO A 388 0.50 -2.82 0.60
N LEU A 389 0.55 -3.68 -0.40
CA LEU A 389 -0.50 -4.64 -0.71
C LEU A 389 -0.64 -5.67 0.41
N GLU A 390 0.46 -6.25 0.86
CA GLU A 390 0.46 -7.22 1.96
C GLU A 390 -0.03 -6.60 3.28
N MET A 391 0.30 -5.31 3.51
CA MET A 391 -0.25 -4.53 4.61
C MET A 391 -1.78 -4.43 4.54
N SER A 392 -2.32 -4.12 3.36
CA SER A 392 -3.77 -4.05 3.14
C SER A 392 -4.45 -5.41 3.35
N ARG A 393 -3.83 -6.49 2.86
CA ARG A 393 -4.32 -7.85 3.09
C ARG A 393 -4.30 -8.25 4.57
N ALA A 394 -3.17 -7.99 5.25
CA ALA A 394 -3.06 -8.28 6.68
C ALA A 394 -4.11 -7.51 7.49
N HIS A 395 -4.31 -6.22 7.19
CA HIS A 395 -5.34 -5.41 7.85
C HIS A 395 -6.77 -5.98 7.64
N ALA A 396 -7.08 -6.44 6.44
CA ALA A 396 -8.38 -7.05 6.15
C ALA A 396 -8.66 -8.31 6.98
N LEU A 397 -7.63 -9.02 7.45
CA LEU A 397 -7.76 -10.22 8.29
C LEU A 397 -8.01 -9.91 9.77
N ARG A 398 -7.71 -8.71 10.24
CA ARG A 398 -7.75 -8.28 11.64
C ARG A 398 -6.97 -9.24 12.54
N PRO A 399 -5.64 -9.40 12.31
CA PRO A 399 -4.80 -10.36 13.04
C PRO A 399 -4.55 -9.92 14.48
N SER A 400 -3.97 -10.81 15.29
CA SER A 400 -3.56 -10.51 16.65
C SER A 400 -2.29 -9.65 16.72
N TYR A 401 -1.42 -9.75 15.72
CA TYR A 401 -0.26 -8.87 15.50
C TYR A 401 0.21 -8.93 14.05
N VAL A 402 1.00 -7.94 13.66
CA VAL A 402 1.60 -7.86 12.31
C VAL A 402 3.12 -7.88 12.42
N ALA A 403 3.78 -8.69 11.57
CA ALA A 403 5.24 -8.72 11.46
C ALA A 403 5.70 -7.97 10.20
N LEU A 404 6.60 -7.00 10.40
CA LEU A 404 7.15 -6.16 9.33
C LEU A 404 8.62 -6.52 9.06
N GLY A 405 8.97 -6.75 7.79
CA GLY A 405 10.35 -7.08 7.43
C GLY A 405 10.51 -7.54 5.98
N PRO A 406 11.72 -7.97 5.59
CA PRO A 406 12.95 -7.89 6.40
C PRO A 406 13.45 -6.44 6.56
N VAL A 407 13.92 -6.09 7.76
CA VAL A 407 14.45 -4.74 8.01
C VAL A 407 15.83 -4.56 7.38
N TYR A 408 16.68 -5.59 7.48
CA TYR A 408 18.02 -5.66 6.91
C TYR A 408 18.17 -6.88 6.01
N PRO A 409 19.21 -6.95 5.18
CA PRO A 409 19.50 -8.14 4.39
C PRO A 409 19.58 -9.41 5.26
N THR A 410 19.00 -10.50 4.77
CA THR A 410 18.98 -11.80 5.46
C THR A 410 19.25 -12.94 4.48
N THR A 411 19.93 -13.98 4.95
CA THR A 411 20.21 -15.20 4.19
C THR A 411 19.28 -16.37 4.54
N LEU A 412 18.42 -16.21 5.56
CA LEU A 412 17.58 -17.29 6.09
C LEU A 412 16.40 -17.66 5.17
N LYS A 413 15.95 -16.72 4.37
CA LYS A 413 14.89 -16.90 3.36
C LYS A 413 15.26 -16.05 2.13
N ALA A 414 15.17 -16.65 0.94
CA ALA A 414 15.21 -15.87 -0.29
C ALA A 414 13.99 -14.93 -0.32
N MET A 415 14.24 -13.63 -0.38
CA MET A 415 13.20 -12.62 -0.40
C MET A 415 13.03 -12.06 -1.81
N ARG A 416 11.77 -11.85 -2.23
CA ARG A 416 11.44 -11.17 -3.50
C ARG A 416 11.61 -9.65 -3.41
N TYR A 417 11.72 -9.12 -2.19
CA TYR A 417 11.71 -7.69 -1.91
C TYR A 417 13.02 -7.26 -1.28
N GLU A 418 13.44 -6.05 -1.61
CA GLU A 418 14.54 -5.38 -0.91
C GLU A 418 14.19 -5.14 0.57
N PRO A 419 15.18 -5.12 1.47
CA PRO A 419 14.95 -4.75 2.85
C PRO A 419 14.26 -3.40 2.99
N ILE A 420 13.28 -3.32 3.89
CA ILE A 420 12.47 -2.11 4.06
C ILE A 420 13.26 -0.94 4.66
N GLY A 421 14.30 -1.20 5.43
CA GLY A 421 15.12 -0.19 6.10
C GLY A 421 14.38 0.57 7.21
N LEU A 422 15.11 1.32 8.02
CA LEU A 422 14.56 2.03 9.17
C LEU A 422 13.55 3.16 8.82
N PRO A 423 13.74 3.95 7.75
CA PRO A 423 12.78 5.00 7.42
C PRO A 423 11.39 4.46 7.09
N ARG A 424 11.32 3.42 6.25
CA ARG A 424 10.05 2.78 5.86
C ARG A 424 9.44 2.02 7.03
N LEU A 425 10.26 1.34 7.84
CA LEU A 425 9.81 0.66 9.05
C LEU A 425 9.10 1.63 10.00
N ARG A 426 9.68 2.82 10.24
CA ARG A 426 9.09 3.85 11.11
C ARG A 426 7.75 4.36 10.57
N ASP A 427 7.65 4.58 9.27
CA ASP A 427 6.40 5.01 8.64
C ASP A 427 5.32 3.91 8.78
N TRP A 428 5.65 2.67 8.50
CA TRP A 428 4.71 1.55 8.60
C TRP A 428 4.31 1.22 10.03
N ALA A 429 5.23 1.28 10.99
CA ALA A 429 4.91 1.12 12.40
C ALA A 429 3.81 2.10 12.85
N ARG A 430 3.95 3.39 12.51
CA ARG A 430 2.96 4.43 12.82
C ARG A 430 1.58 4.15 12.22
N ARG A 431 1.52 3.51 11.07
CA ARG A 431 0.25 3.18 10.40
C ARG A 431 -0.49 2.05 11.10
N TYR A 432 0.24 1.05 11.62
CA TYR A 432 -0.34 -0.13 12.23
C TYR A 432 -0.57 -0.04 13.74
N GLN A 433 0.30 0.61 14.47
CA GLN A 433 0.28 0.67 15.95
C GLN A 433 -1.06 1.03 16.57
N PRO A 434 -1.89 1.92 15.99
CA PRO A 434 -3.19 2.20 16.60
C PRO A 434 -4.12 0.98 16.64
N ALA A 435 -3.90 -0.03 15.78
CA ALA A 435 -4.80 -1.17 15.63
C ALA A 435 -4.16 -2.50 16.03
N TYR A 436 -2.84 -2.66 15.91
CA TYR A 436 -2.13 -3.93 16.09
C TYR A 436 -0.81 -3.74 16.83
N PRO A 437 -0.42 -4.70 17.69
CA PRO A 437 0.98 -4.88 18.05
C PRO A 437 1.82 -5.14 16.80
N VAL A 438 2.98 -4.48 16.69
CA VAL A 438 3.87 -4.62 15.53
C VAL A 438 5.22 -5.19 15.95
N VAL A 439 5.65 -6.23 15.25
CA VAL A 439 6.96 -6.86 15.43
C VAL A 439 7.77 -6.72 14.15
N SER A 440 9.06 -6.48 14.27
CA SER A 440 9.96 -6.48 13.12
C SER A 440 10.88 -7.70 13.10
N ILE A 441 11.23 -8.13 11.88
CA ILE A 441 12.10 -9.27 11.64
C ILE A 441 13.06 -9.01 10.47
N GLY A 442 14.12 -9.77 10.40
CA GLY A 442 15.06 -9.82 9.27
C GLY A 442 16.35 -9.05 9.53
N GLY A 443 17.45 -9.79 9.70
CA GLY A 443 18.79 -9.27 9.87
C GLY A 443 19.02 -8.46 11.16
N ILE A 444 18.19 -8.66 12.18
CA ILE A 444 18.25 -7.90 13.44
C ILE A 444 19.21 -8.61 14.40
N SER A 445 20.28 -7.90 14.75
CA SER A 445 21.23 -8.28 15.81
C SER A 445 20.93 -7.51 17.09
N LEU A 446 21.60 -7.87 18.19
CA LEU A 446 21.50 -7.14 19.45
C LEU A 446 21.91 -5.67 19.32
N GLU A 447 22.89 -5.35 18.48
CA GLU A 447 23.37 -3.98 18.21
C GLU A 447 22.35 -3.16 17.41
N ARG A 448 21.58 -3.82 16.50
CA ARG A 448 20.56 -3.19 15.64
C ARG A 448 19.21 -3.02 16.33
N ALA A 449 18.90 -3.87 17.30
CA ALA A 449 17.60 -3.90 17.97
C ALA A 449 17.18 -2.55 18.57
N PRO A 450 18.04 -1.75 19.24
CA PRO A 450 17.66 -0.44 19.75
C PRO A 450 17.19 0.53 18.68
N GLN A 451 17.85 0.54 17.49
CA GLN A 451 17.46 1.41 16.37
C GLN A 451 16.11 0.98 15.77
N VAL A 452 15.85 -0.32 15.73
CA VAL A 452 14.58 -0.89 15.24
C VAL A 452 13.45 -0.54 16.20
N LEU A 453 13.64 -0.70 17.51
CA LEU A 453 12.66 -0.31 18.54
C LEU A 453 12.38 1.19 18.53
N ALA A 454 13.40 2.02 18.28
CA ALA A 454 13.24 3.47 18.13
C ALA A 454 12.39 3.89 16.90
N CYS A 455 12.10 2.95 15.98
CA CYS A 455 11.14 3.17 14.90
C CYS A 455 9.67 3.07 15.37
N GLY A 456 9.43 2.68 16.63
CA GLY A 456 8.11 2.51 17.19
C GLY A 456 7.63 1.05 17.13
N MET A 457 8.53 0.07 17.07
CA MET A 457 8.16 -1.35 17.12
C MET A 457 7.90 -1.79 18.56
N ASP A 458 6.85 -2.61 18.75
CA ASP A 458 6.53 -3.17 20.06
C ASP A 458 7.46 -4.35 20.41
N SER A 459 8.07 -4.97 19.38
CA SER A 459 8.91 -6.16 19.55
C SER A 459 9.88 -6.32 18.37
N VAL A 460 10.94 -7.08 18.60
CA VAL A 460 11.78 -7.63 17.53
C VAL A 460 11.81 -9.15 17.59
N ALA A 461 11.64 -9.78 16.42
CA ALA A 461 11.80 -11.21 16.23
C ALA A 461 13.19 -11.53 15.71
N VAL A 462 13.87 -12.49 16.33
CA VAL A 462 15.21 -12.92 15.94
C VAL A 462 15.30 -14.42 15.75
N VAL A 463 16.15 -14.85 14.83
CA VAL A 463 16.48 -16.26 14.56
C VAL A 463 17.95 -16.50 14.88
N SER A 464 18.83 -16.25 13.91
CA SER A 464 20.26 -16.56 14.00
C SER A 464 21.01 -15.79 15.09
N ALA A 465 20.61 -14.55 15.37
CA ALA A 465 21.21 -13.77 16.46
C ALA A 465 21.05 -14.43 17.84
N PHE A 466 20.08 -15.33 18.00
CA PHE A 466 19.87 -16.12 19.22
C PHE A 466 20.34 -17.56 19.04
N THR A 467 19.92 -18.25 17.97
CA THR A 467 20.19 -19.70 17.80
C THR A 467 21.63 -20.02 17.42
N GLN A 468 22.36 -19.06 16.86
CA GLN A 468 23.78 -19.23 16.46
C GLN A 468 24.73 -18.45 17.37
N ALA A 469 24.25 -17.90 18.48
CA ALA A 469 25.09 -17.21 19.44
C ALA A 469 26.03 -18.18 20.16
N ALA A 470 27.26 -17.73 20.43
CA ALA A 470 28.21 -18.49 21.25
C ALA A 470 27.69 -18.74 22.68
N ASP A 471 26.98 -17.74 23.23
CA ASP A 471 26.27 -17.82 24.52
C ASP A 471 24.81 -17.39 24.37
N PRO A 472 23.89 -18.31 24.04
CA PRO A 472 22.46 -17.99 23.94
C PRO A 472 21.84 -17.46 25.24
N ARG A 473 22.36 -17.86 26.41
CA ARG A 473 21.88 -17.35 27.71
C ARG A 473 22.17 -15.86 27.87
N ALA A 474 23.38 -15.43 27.57
CA ALA A 474 23.75 -14.01 27.62
C ALA A 474 22.92 -13.19 26.63
N VAL A 475 22.73 -13.68 25.40
CA VAL A 475 21.94 -13.02 24.36
C VAL A 475 20.46 -12.91 24.77
N ALA A 476 19.86 -13.98 25.30
CA ALA A 476 18.47 -13.93 25.80
C ALA A 476 18.32 -12.90 26.91
N ALA A 477 19.25 -12.88 27.89
CA ALA A 477 19.21 -11.92 28.99
C ALA A 477 19.31 -10.47 28.51
N MET A 478 20.09 -10.19 27.45
CA MET A 478 20.21 -8.86 26.88
C MET A 478 18.93 -8.44 26.12
N PHE A 479 18.35 -9.31 25.30
CA PHE A 479 17.07 -9.03 24.64
C PHE A 479 15.92 -8.85 25.62
N LEU A 480 15.85 -9.65 26.68
CA LEU A 480 14.84 -9.53 27.74
C LEU A 480 14.97 -8.21 28.53
N ARG A 481 16.17 -7.67 28.68
CA ARG A 481 16.37 -6.32 29.28
C ARG A 481 15.90 -5.21 28.35
N LEU A 482 16.11 -5.36 27.05
CA LEU A 482 15.64 -4.38 26.04
C LEU A 482 14.12 -4.41 25.88
N MET A 483 13.52 -5.57 26.02
CA MET A 483 12.10 -5.85 25.79
C MET A 483 11.62 -6.83 26.85
N PRO A 484 11.31 -6.37 28.06
CA PRO A 484 10.78 -7.25 29.10
C PRO A 484 9.45 -7.85 28.67
N PRO A 485 9.13 -9.09 29.10
CA PRO A 485 7.79 -9.63 28.94
C PRO A 485 6.80 -8.74 29.67
N GLY A 486 5.62 -8.52 29.07
CA GLY A 486 4.54 -7.73 29.66
C GLY A 486 3.82 -8.46 30.79
#